data_2205fbdb094f7f9af7aa058ae5506a8f
#
_entry.id   2205fbdb094f7f9af7aa058ae5506a8f
#
_cell.length_a   1.000
_cell.length_b   1.000
_cell.length_c   1.000
_cell.angle_alpha   90.00
_cell.angle_beta   90.00
_cell.angle_gamma   90.00
#
_symmetry.space_group_name_H-M   'P 1'
#
loop_
_entity.id
_entity.type
_entity.pdbx_description
1 polymer ?
#
loop_
_entity_poly.entity_id
_entity_poly.type
_entity_poly.pdbx_seq_one_letter_code
_entity_poly.pdbx_strand_id
1 'polypeptide(L)'
;GEVLLGQNWDWKPDCLSTTVLLDVRQGPDAPAYITIVEAGLLAKTGLSSAGIGLTTNTLISPYDRGEAGIPYHVLLRSVLSCTTLEEAEDLLTRARCSASANYMVADAAGRGLSIETWPGSPGGASRIDPVRGVIGHSNCFVCEVPFEDLGAVEIPDGPERVRVLSGKLQEASGSLDVASLHRISQTHGPLHPNGICRHPDEGQEPMARLMTVASVIYDLKALTAHVCLGNPCVNDLEVYHPTFAGEAP
;
A
#
# COMPACT_ATOMS: atom_id res chain seq x y z
N GLY A 1 19.91 -7.36 6.45
CA GLY A 1 19.28 -6.04 6.53
C GLY A 1 17.80 -6.19 6.84
N GLU A 2 17.12 -5.10 7.12
CA GLU A 2 15.68 -5.01 7.30
C GLU A 2 14.97 -5.28 5.96
N VAL A 3 13.72 -5.71 6.03
CA VAL A 3 12.82 -5.77 4.88
C VAL A 3 11.63 -4.89 5.21
N LEU A 4 11.59 -3.74 4.57
CA LEU A 4 10.62 -2.69 4.89
C LEU A 4 9.59 -2.53 3.79
N LEU A 5 8.33 -2.41 4.17
CA LEU A 5 7.24 -2.09 3.29
C LEU A 5 6.45 -0.91 3.89
N GLY A 6 6.38 0.20 3.17
CA GLY A 6 5.77 1.43 3.68
C GLY A 6 4.68 1.99 2.78
N GLN A 7 3.74 2.71 3.38
CA GLN A 7 2.67 3.39 2.65
C GLN A 7 2.22 4.65 3.39
N ASN A 8 2.04 5.74 2.63
CA ASN A 8 1.13 6.81 3.01
C ASN A 8 -0.25 6.50 2.44
N TRP A 9 -1.25 6.49 3.30
CA TRP A 9 -2.63 6.33 2.90
C TRP A 9 -3.30 7.70 2.85
N ASP A 10 -3.60 8.15 1.64
CA ASP A 10 -4.27 9.42 1.40
C ASP A 10 -5.78 9.17 1.25
N TRP A 11 -6.58 9.87 2.05
CA TRP A 11 -8.03 9.75 2.01
C TRP A 11 -8.70 11.02 2.56
N LYS A 12 -10.02 10.98 2.74
CA LYS A 12 -10.81 12.08 3.28
C LYS A 12 -10.37 12.41 4.72
N PRO A 13 -10.22 13.69 5.09
CA PRO A 13 -9.79 14.08 6.43
C PRO A 13 -10.65 13.47 7.56
N ASP A 14 -11.97 13.35 7.35
CA ASP A 14 -12.89 12.78 8.33
C ASP A 14 -12.57 11.31 8.66
N CYS A 15 -11.94 10.58 7.73
CA CYS A 15 -11.53 9.19 7.94
C CYS A 15 -10.41 9.04 8.97
N LEU A 16 -9.73 10.12 9.36
CA LEU A 16 -8.76 10.09 10.45
C LEU A 16 -9.39 9.56 11.76
N SER A 17 -10.64 9.95 12.03
CA SER A 17 -11.38 9.51 13.23
C SER A 17 -11.91 8.08 13.16
N THR A 18 -11.98 7.50 11.97
CA THR A 18 -12.46 6.12 11.73
C THR A 18 -11.36 5.15 11.34
N THR A 19 -10.12 5.63 11.23
CA THR A 19 -8.95 4.79 10.98
C THR A 19 -8.62 3.97 12.22
N VAL A 20 -8.53 2.66 12.06
CA VAL A 20 -8.24 1.70 13.12
C VAL A 20 -7.10 0.76 12.73
N LEU A 21 -6.36 0.31 13.72
CA LEU A 21 -5.46 -0.84 13.59
C LEU A 21 -6.18 -2.06 14.14
N LEU A 22 -6.34 -3.09 13.30
CA LEU A 22 -6.91 -4.38 13.69
C LEU A 22 -5.77 -5.38 13.85
N ASP A 23 -5.73 -6.08 14.98
CA ASP A 23 -4.87 -7.22 15.25
C ASP A 23 -5.74 -8.46 15.30
N VAL A 24 -5.65 -9.32 14.30
CA VAL A 24 -6.64 -10.36 14.03
C VAL A 24 -6.00 -11.75 14.10
N ARG A 25 -6.56 -12.60 14.96
CA ARG A 25 -6.26 -14.04 14.98
C ARG A 25 -7.40 -14.81 14.34
N GLN A 26 -7.07 -15.67 13.37
CA GLN A 26 -8.06 -16.38 12.57
C GLN A 26 -8.29 -17.83 12.99
N GLY A 27 -7.51 -18.35 13.88
CA GLY A 27 -7.46 -19.76 14.23
C GLY A 27 -6.18 -20.45 13.73
N PRO A 28 -6.02 -21.75 13.97
CA PRO A 28 -4.73 -22.44 13.75
C PRO A 28 -4.36 -22.62 12.28
N ASP A 29 -5.33 -22.57 11.37
CA ASP A 29 -5.14 -22.93 9.97
C ASP A 29 -4.87 -21.71 9.05
N ALA A 30 -4.81 -20.52 9.61
CA ALA A 30 -4.58 -19.30 8.82
C ALA A 30 -3.67 -18.33 9.59
N PRO A 31 -2.80 -17.58 8.88
CA PRO A 31 -1.92 -16.60 9.52
C PRO A 31 -2.73 -15.54 10.28
N ALA A 32 -2.30 -15.19 11.47
CA ALA A 32 -2.74 -13.96 12.13
C ALA A 32 -2.21 -12.75 11.34
N TYR A 33 -2.85 -11.61 11.45
CA TYR A 33 -2.40 -10.41 10.74
C TYR A 33 -2.79 -9.13 11.45
N ILE A 34 -2.05 -8.07 11.18
CA ILE A 34 -2.46 -6.71 11.47
C ILE A 34 -2.82 -5.98 10.18
N THR A 35 -3.76 -5.05 10.27
CA THR A 35 -4.10 -4.16 9.16
C THR A 35 -4.49 -2.79 9.68
N ILE A 36 -4.05 -1.74 9.00
CA ILE A 36 -4.56 -0.39 9.21
C ILE A 36 -5.63 -0.17 8.15
N VAL A 37 -6.82 0.18 8.61
CA VAL A 37 -8.00 0.21 7.76
C VAL A 37 -9.04 1.18 8.32
N GLU A 38 -9.96 1.61 7.49
CA GLU A 38 -11.15 2.33 7.88
C GLU A 38 -12.14 1.37 8.58
N ALA A 39 -12.69 1.77 9.72
CA ALA A 39 -13.63 0.95 10.47
C ALA A 39 -14.82 0.50 9.60
N GLY A 40 -15.09 -0.81 9.62
CA GLY A 40 -16.10 -1.44 8.77
C GLY A 40 -15.57 -2.10 7.49
N LEU A 41 -14.31 -1.88 7.12
CA LEU A 41 -13.66 -2.57 6.01
C LEU A 41 -12.83 -3.78 6.48
N LEU A 42 -12.59 -4.73 5.57
CA LEU A 42 -11.93 -6.02 5.88
C LEU A 42 -10.42 -5.89 6.10
N ALA A 43 -9.75 -5.17 5.23
CA ALA A 43 -8.31 -4.92 5.25
C ALA A 43 -7.97 -3.83 4.24
N LYS A 44 -6.80 -3.18 4.43
CA LYS A 44 -6.23 -2.28 3.45
C LYS A 44 -4.73 -2.56 3.29
N THR A 45 -3.89 -2.10 4.20
CA THR A 45 -2.46 -2.42 4.24
C THR A 45 -2.18 -3.27 5.48
N GLY A 46 -1.20 -4.15 5.46
CA GLY A 46 -1.00 -5.03 6.61
C GLY A 46 0.25 -5.89 6.56
N LEU A 47 0.42 -6.63 7.63
CA LEU A 47 1.49 -7.59 7.86
C LEU A 47 0.90 -8.85 8.50
N SER A 48 1.24 -10.04 7.99
CA SER A 48 0.79 -11.32 8.56
C SER A 48 1.89 -12.01 9.38
N SER A 49 1.50 -12.94 10.24
CA SER A 49 2.42 -13.79 11.02
C SER A 49 3.29 -14.71 10.14
N ALA A 50 2.90 -14.92 8.88
CA ALA A 50 3.73 -15.61 7.88
C ALA A 50 4.84 -14.70 7.31
N GLY A 51 4.95 -13.44 7.77
CA GLY A 51 5.93 -12.48 7.27
C GLY A 51 5.57 -11.88 5.91
N ILE A 52 4.33 -12.01 5.47
CA ILE A 52 3.83 -11.36 4.24
C ILE A 52 3.34 -9.96 4.58
N GLY A 53 3.92 -8.97 3.93
CA GLY A 53 3.48 -7.57 3.99
C GLY A 53 2.74 -7.17 2.73
N LEU A 54 1.76 -6.29 2.89
CA LEU A 54 0.92 -5.77 1.81
C LEU A 54 0.74 -4.26 1.94
N THR A 55 0.97 -3.55 0.83
CA THR A 55 0.49 -2.16 0.62
C THR A 55 -0.21 -2.06 -0.73
N THR A 56 -0.94 -0.97 -0.96
CA THR A 56 -1.82 -0.89 -2.12
C THR A 56 -2.07 0.56 -2.56
N ASN A 57 -2.29 0.74 -3.86
CA ASN A 57 -2.75 2.01 -4.43
C ASN A 57 -3.96 1.77 -5.32
N THR A 58 -4.92 2.68 -5.28
CA THR A 58 -6.00 2.71 -6.26
C THR A 58 -5.43 3.10 -7.61
N LEU A 59 -5.78 2.32 -8.64
CA LEU A 59 -5.58 2.64 -10.05
C LEU A 59 -6.95 2.84 -10.70
N ILE A 60 -6.98 3.50 -11.84
CA ILE A 60 -8.24 3.74 -12.56
C ILE A 60 -8.03 3.42 -14.03
N SER A 61 -8.78 2.45 -14.52
CA SER A 61 -8.83 2.06 -15.92
C SER A 61 -10.20 2.35 -16.54
N PRO A 62 -10.32 2.37 -17.86
CA PRO A 62 -11.64 2.46 -18.54
C PRO A 62 -12.57 1.29 -18.24
N TYR A 63 -12.06 0.22 -17.64
CA TYR A 63 -12.81 -0.99 -17.29
C TYR A 63 -13.39 -0.96 -15.87
N ASP A 64 -13.12 0.08 -15.08
CA ASP A 64 -13.69 0.27 -13.73
C ASP A 64 -15.14 0.75 -13.83
N ARG A 65 -16.04 -0.10 -14.39
CA ARG A 65 -17.43 0.23 -14.70
C ARG A 65 -18.44 -0.66 -13.97
N GLY A 66 -18.07 -1.19 -12.81
CA GLY A 66 -18.93 -2.08 -12.03
C GLY A 66 -18.95 -3.51 -12.59
N GLU A 67 -17.89 -3.95 -13.22
CA GLU A 67 -17.69 -5.34 -13.65
C GLU A 67 -17.81 -6.31 -12.47
N ALA A 68 -18.48 -7.43 -12.69
CA ALA A 68 -18.57 -8.48 -11.69
C ALA A 68 -17.20 -9.11 -11.45
N GLY A 69 -16.74 -9.08 -10.21
CA GLY A 69 -15.43 -9.60 -9.82
C GLY A 69 -15.27 -9.65 -8.30
N ILE A 70 -14.09 -10.05 -7.85
CA ILE A 70 -13.75 -10.07 -6.43
C ILE A 70 -13.55 -8.63 -5.97
N PRO A 71 -14.27 -8.18 -4.91
CA PRO A 71 -14.12 -6.83 -4.39
C PRO A 71 -12.68 -6.56 -3.90
N TYR A 72 -12.23 -5.32 -4.08
CA TYR A 72 -10.89 -4.86 -3.73
C TYR A 72 -10.46 -5.26 -2.31
N HIS A 73 -11.27 -4.94 -1.29
CA HIS A 73 -10.93 -5.26 0.10
C HIS A 73 -10.94 -6.76 0.42
N VAL A 74 -11.65 -7.58 -0.37
CA VAL A 74 -11.60 -9.04 -0.25
C VAL A 74 -10.25 -9.55 -0.77
N LEU A 75 -9.74 -9.02 -1.89
CA LEU A 75 -8.40 -9.37 -2.39
C LEU A 75 -7.31 -8.97 -1.40
N LEU A 76 -7.35 -7.74 -0.87
CA LEU A 76 -6.39 -7.29 0.15
C LEU A 76 -6.38 -8.22 1.36
N ARG A 77 -7.57 -8.57 1.85
CA ARG A 77 -7.71 -9.50 2.97
C ARG A 77 -7.18 -10.90 2.64
N SER A 78 -7.39 -11.37 1.41
CA SER A 78 -6.93 -12.70 0.97
C SER A 78 -5.40 -12.78 0.89
N VAL A 79 -4.73 -11.71 0.44
CA VAL A 79 -3.26 -11.64 0.43
C VAL A 79 -2.68 -11.80 1.84
N LEU A 80 -3.30 -11.20 2.87
CA LEU A 80 -2.87 -11.35 4.27
C LEU A 80 -3.09 -12.76 4.85
N SER A 81 -3.79 -13.63 4.12
CA SER A 81 -3.93 -15.05 4.46
C SER A 81 -2.92 -15.95 3.73
N CYS A 82 -2.18 -15.43 2.76
CA CYS A 82 -1.15 -16.17 2.07
C CYS A 82 0.02 -16.46 3.01
N THR A 83 0.66 -17.62 2.82
CA THR A 83 1.83 -18.06 3.60
C THR A 83 3.14 -17.86 2.84
N THR A 84 3.05 -17.66 1.52
CA THR A 84 4.21 -17.43 0.66
C THR A 84 3.95 -16.27 -0.32
N LEU A 85 5.03 -15.68 -0.83
CA LEU A 85 4.95 -14.64 -1.86
C LEU A 85 4.34 -15.18 -3.16
N GLU A 86 4.65 -16.41 -3.51
CA GLU A 86 4.14 -17.11 -4.69
C GLU A 86 2.62 -17.32 -4.63
N GLU A 87 2.08 -17.67 -3.46
CA GLU A 87 0.63 -17.76 -3.25
C GLU A 87 -0.04 -16.40 -3.46
N ALA A 88 0.56 -15.33 -2.94
CA ALA A 88 0.02 -13.98 -3.10
C ALA A 88 0.08 -13.52 -4.57
N GLU A 89 1.16 -13.81 -5.28
CA GLU A 89 1.29 -13.52 -6.71
C GLU A 89 0.27 -14.29 -7.54
N ASP A 90 0.14 -15.60 -7.33
CA ASP A 90 -0.84 -16.45 -8.01
C ASP A 90 -2.28 -15.99 -7.75
N LEU A 91 -2.60 -15.65 -6.52
CA LEU A 91 -3.90 -15.09 -6.15
C LEU A 91 -4.23 -13.82 -6.95
N LEU A 92 -3.31 -12.85 -6.95
CA LEU A 92 -3.53 -11.54 -7.55
C LEU A 92 -3.56 -11.60 -9.08
N THR A 93 -2.71 -12.43 -9.70
CA THR A 93 -2.62 -12.54 -11.17
C THR A 93 -3.78 -13.34 -11.77
N ARG A 94 -4.39 -14.26 -11.01
CA ARG A 94 -5.53 -15.07 -11.47
C ARG A 94 -6.89 -14.53 -11.04
N ALA A 95 -6.90 -13.57 -10.11
CA ALA A 95 -8.15 -13.01 -9.62
C ALA A 95 -8.89 -12.24 -10.72
N ARG A 96 -10.17 -12.52 -10.88
CA ARG A 96 -11.06 -11.63 -11.59
C ARG A 96 -11.42 -10.47 -10.67
N CYS A 97 -10.64 -9.41 -10.70
CA CYS A 97 -10.87 -8.22 -9.87
C CYS A 97 -12.07 -7.39 -10.37
N SER A 98 -12.71 -6.68 -9.45
CA SER A 98 -13.83 -5.76 -9.76
C SER A 98 -13.38 -4.30 -9.89
N ALA A 99 -12.12 -4.00 -9.56
CA ALA A 99 -11.54 -2.66 -9.63
C ALA A 99 -10.05 -2.74 -9.94
N SER A 100 -9.54 -1.71 -10.61
CA SER A 100 -8.10 -1.56 -10.85
C SER A 100 -7.36 -1.19 -9.58
N ALA A 101 -6.24 -1.84 -9.35
CA ALA A 101 -5.42 -1.59 -8.18
C ALA A 101 -3.97 -2.04 -8.37
N ASN A 102 -3.08 -1.43 -7.62
CA ASN A 102 -1.74 -1.94 -7.37
C ASN A 102 -1.70 -2.65 -6.02
N TYR A 103 -1.05 -3.79 -5.99
CA TYR A 103 -0.75 -4.57 -4.78
C TYR A 103 0.76 -4.75 -4.69
N MET A 104 1.38 -4.10 -3.73
CA MET A 104 2.80 -4.32 -3.44
C MET A 104 2.92 -5.31 -2.30
N VAL A 105 3.58 -6.44 -2.56
CA VAL A 105 3.72 -7.54 -1.62
C VAL A 105 5.20 -7.85 -1.43
N ALA A 106 5.58 -8.10 -0.19
CA ALA A 106 6.93 -8.54 0.15
C ALA A 106 6.89 -9.61 1.25
N ASP A 107 7.94 -10.42 1.33
CA ASP A 107 8.12 -11.42 2.39
C ASP A 107 9.33 -11.11 3.29
N ALA A 108 9.33 -11.72 4.47
CA ALA A 108 10.43 -11.58 5.44
C ALA A 108 11.79 -12.09 4.91
N ALA A 109 11.82 -12.87 3.84
CA ALA A 109 13.07 -13.32 3.20
C ALA A 109 13.73 -12.22 2.35
N GLY A 110 13.05 -11.12 2.11
CA GLY A 110 13.55 -9.96 1.35
C GLY A 110 13.19 -10.00 -0.14
N ARG A 111 12.23 -10.84 -0.52
CA ARG A 111 11.65 -10.84 -1.85
C ARG A 111 10.45 -9.92 -1.87
N GLY A 112 10.21 -9.25 -2.97
CA GLY A 112 9.05 -8.37 -3.13
C GLY A 112 8.72 -8.17 -4.59
N LEU A 113 7.48 -7.80 -4.84
CA LEU A 113 6.96 -7.47 -6.16
C LEU A 113 5.78 -6.50 -6.03
N SER A 114 5.44 -5.85 -7.11
CA SER A 114 4.20 -5.08 -7.23
C SER A 114 3.39 -5.63 -8.39
N ILE A 115 2.06 -5.74 -8.22
CA ILE A 115 1.15 -6.24 -9.24
C ILE A 115 0.08 -5.18 -9.48
N GLU A 116 0.06 -4.64 -10.69
CA GLU A 116 -1.03 -3.80 -11.18
C GLU A 116 -2.09 -4.69 -11.80
N THR A 117 -3.34 -4.53 -11.40
CA THR A 117 -4.46 -5.30 -11.94
C THR A 117 -5.55 -4.38 -12.48
N TRP A 118 -6.34 -4.88 -13.43
CA TRP A 118 -7.53 -4.19 -13.93
C TRP A 118 -8.64 -5.17 -14.29
N PRO A 119 -9.92 -4.74 -14.16
CA PRO A 119 -11.06 -5.56 -14.55
C PRO A 119 -11.10 -5.85 -16.05
N GLY A 120 -11.90 -6.80 -16.45
CA GLY A 120 -12.16 -7.11 -17.84
C GLY A 120 -12.22 -8.61 -18.13
N SER A 121 -12.39 -8.97 -19.40
CA SER A 121 -12.39 -10.36 -19.85
C SER A 121 -11.56 -10.49 -21.14
N PRO A 122 -10.35 -11.04 -21.07
CA PRO A 122 -9.66 -11.45 -19.84
C PRO A 122 -9.29 -10.23 -18.99
N GLY A 123 -9.31 -10.36 -17.65
CA GLY A 123 -8.71 -9.40 -16.75
C GLY A 123 -7.20 -9.33 -16.97
N GLY A 124 -6.60 -8.20 -16.63
CA GLY A 124 -5.17 -8.00 -16.78
C GLY A 124 -4.45 -7.89 -15.46
N ALA A 125 -3.21 -8.36 -15.47
CA ALA A 125 -2.26 -8.12 -14.40
C ALA A 125 -0.87 -7.91 -14.99
N SER A 126 -0.15 -6.92 -14.47
CA SER A 126 1.25 -6.65 -14.81
C SER A 126 2.10 -6.69 -13.55
N ARG A 127 3.25 -7.35 -13.65
CA ARG A 127 4.21 -7.47 -12.55
C ARG A 127 5.31 -6.42 -12.69
N ILE A 128 5.70 -5.86 -11.55
CA ILE A 128 6.85 -4.96 -11.39
C ILE A 128 7.82 -5.60 -10.42
N ASP A 129 9.05 -5.80 -10.87
CA ASP A 129 10.13 -6.30 -10.03
C ASP A 129 10.95 -5.15 -9.41
N PRO A 130 11.60 -5.40 -8.26
CA PRO A 130 12.46 -4.41 -7.63
C PRO A 130 13.64 -3.99 -8.53
N VAL A 131 13.90 -2.70 -8.58
CA VAL A 131 15.12 -2.15 -9.18
C VAL A 131 16.09 -1.77 -8.07
N ARG A 132 17.26 -2.39 -8.02
CA ARG A 132 18.25 -2.20 -6.95
C ARG A 132 17.65 -2.49 -5.54
N GLY A 133 16.73 -3.46 -5.45
CA GLY A 133 16.09 -3.87 -4.21
C GLY A 133 14.98 -2.95 -3.69
N VAL A 134 14.50 -2.00 -4.50
CA VAL A 134 13.41 -1.09 -4.12
C VAL A 134 12.33 -1.00 -5.19
N ILE A 135 11.09 -0.77 -4.78
CA ILE A 135 9.93 -0.47 -5.63
C ILE A 135 9.22 0.75 -5.04
N GLY A 136 8.87 1.70 -5.87
CA GLY A 136 7.99 2.81 -5.53
C GLY A 136 6.74 2.80 -6.41
N HIS A 137 5.57 3.09 -5.84
CA HIS A 137 4.30 3.15 -6.56
C HIS A 137 3.41 4.28 -6.08
N SER A 138 2.46 4.70 -6.90
CA SER A 138 1.47 5.74 -6.60
C SER A 138 0.13 5.41 -7.28
N ASN A 139 -0.67 6.42 -7.63
CA ASN A 139 -2.00 6.24 -8.22
C ASN A 139 -1.99 6.40 -9.75
N CYS A 140 -1.03 5.81 -10.42
CA CYS A 140 -0.96 5.72 -11.89
C CYS A 140 -0.34 4.37 -12.26
N PHE A 141 -0.66 3.85 -13.44
CA PHE A 141 0.00 2.67 -13.96
C PHE A 141 1.48 2.98 -14.25
N VAL A 142 2.36 2.10 -13.85
CA VAL A 142 3.81 2.15 -14.11
C VAL A 142 4.18 1.22 -15.25
N CYS A 143 3.45 0.11 -15.39
CA CYS A 143 3.58 -0.80 -16.53
C CYS A 143 2.92 -0.22 -17.77
N GLU A 144 3.40 -0.65 -18.92
CA GLU A 144 2.69 -0.40 -20.18
C GLU A 144 1.35 -1.15 -20.18
N VAL A 145 0.27 -0.42 -20.45
CA VAL A 145 -1.10 -0.95 -20.48
C VAL A 145 -1.75 -0.63 -21.83
N PRO A 146 -2.69 -1.48 -22.33
CA PRO A 146 -3.31 -1.31 -23.63
C PRO A 146 -4.50 -0.33 -23.63
N PHE A 147 -4.53 0.60 -22.67
CA PHE A 147 -5.61 1.59 -22.49
C PHE A 147 -5.05 2.90 -21.91
N GLU A 148 -5.86 3.93 -21.88
CA GLU A 148 -5.54 5.20 -21.24
C GLU A 148 -5.56 5.04 -19.71
N ASP A 149 -4.49 5.46 -19.02
CA ASP A 149 -4.44 5.52 -17.57
C ASP A 149 -5.28 6.70 -17.07
N LEU A 150 -6.52 6.39 -16.64
CA LEU A 150 -7.41 7.40 -16.09
C LEU A 150 -6.98 7.87 -14.70
N GLY A 151 -6.19 7.07 -13.97
CA GLY A 151 -5.58 7.46 -12.70
C GLY A 151 -4.66 8.67 -12.87
N ALA A 152 -3.86 8.68 -13.93
CA ALA A 152 -3.00 9.82 -14.25
C ALA A 152 -3.78 11.09 -14.63
N VAL A 153 -5.04 10.95 -15.07
CA VAL A 153 -5.93 12.06 -15.39
C VAL A 153 -6.68 12.57 -14.16
N GLU A 154 -7.26 11.66 -13.37
CA GLU A 154 -8.09 11.99 -12.20
C GLU A 154 -7.25 12.34 -10.97
N ILE A 155 -6.02 11.80 -10.88
CA ILE A 155 -5.05 12.05 -9.80
C ILE A 155 -3.73 12.53 -10.45
N PRO A 156 -3.71 13.74 -11.01
CA PRO A 156 -2.62 14.19 -11.90
C PRO A 156 -1.26 14.34 -11.22
N ASP A 157 -1.21 14.34 -9.89
CA ASP A 157 0.02 14.29 -9.10
C ASP A 157 0.62 12.87 -8.98
N GLY A 158 -0.12 11.82 -9.34
CA GLY A 158 0.31 10.42 -9.26
C GLY A 158 1.65 10.14 -9.95
N PRO A 159 1.82 10.47 -11.25
CA PRO A 159 3.07 10.25 -11.97
C PRO A 159 4.28 10.97 -11.37
N GLU A 160 4.11 12.21 -10.89
CA GLU A 160 5.21 12.94 -10.25
C GLU A 160 5.54 12.36 -8.87
N ARG A 161 4.54 11.94 -8.08
CA ARG A 161 4.78 11.29 -6.78
C ARG A 161 5.58 9.99 -6.93
N VAL A 162 5.22 9.13 -7.90
CA VAL A 162 5.99 7.88 -8.11
C VAL A 162 7.41 8.18 -8.60
N ARG A 163 7.61 9.18 -9.45
CA ARG A 163 8.93 9.60 -9.92
C ARG A 163 9.82 10.07 -8.75
N VAL A 164 9.30 10.94 -7.89
CA VAL A 164 10.02 11.46 -6.70
C VAL A 164 10.29 10.35 -5.71
N LEU A 165 9.29 9.50 -5.42
CA LEU A 165 9.43 8.37 -4.50
C LEU A 165 10.50 7.40 -4.97
N SER A 166 10.41 6.95 -6.23
CA SER A 166 11.37 6.00 -6.81
C SER A 166 12.80 6.55 -6.83
N GLY A 167 12.96 7.84 -7.14
CA GLY A 167 14.27 8.50 -7.08
C GLY A 167 14.87 8.44 -5.67
N LYS A 168 14.11 8.85 -4.65
CA LYS A 168 14.57 8.84 -3.25
C LYS A 168 14.87 7.42 -2.74
N LEU A 169 14.03 6.44 -3.10
CA LEU A 169 14.27 5.04 -2.73
C LEU A 169 15.54 4.49 -3.39
N GLN A 170 15.78 4.81 -4.66
CA GLN A 170 17.00 4.37 -5.36
C GLN A 170 18.27 5.04 -4.83
N GLU A 171 18.20 6.33 -4.47
CA GLU A 171 19.31 7.05 -3.82
C GLU A 171 19.68 6.43 -2.46
N ALA A 172 18.68 5.99 -1.69
CA ALA A 172 18.86 5.38 -0.37
C ALA A 172 19.05 3.85 -0.43
N SER A 173 19.01 3.24 -1.61
CA SER A 173 19.12 1.78 -1.77
C SER A 173 20.38 1.22 -1.09
N GLY A 174 20.20 0.15 -0.32
CA GLY A 174 21.27 -0.49 0.48
C GLY A 174 21.51 0.12 1.85
N SER A 175 20.90 1.28 2.15
CA SER A 175 20.98 1.95 3.47
C SER A 175 19.61 2.34 4.06
N LEU A 176 18.54 1.80 3.49
CA LEU A 176 17.18 2.04 3.97
C LEU A 176 16.99 1.40 5.35
N ASP A 177 16.49 2.20 6.28
CA ASP A 177 15.97 1.83 7.59
C ASP A 177 14.62 2.52 7.82
N VAL A 178 13.95 2.19 8.93
CA VAL A 178 12.66 2.80 9.29
C VAL A 178 12.74 4.33 9.31
N ALA A 179 13.80 4.90 9.87
CA ALA A 179 13.94 6.34 9.99
C ALA A 179 14.11 7.04 8.62
N SER A 180 14.87 6.45 7.70
CA SER A 180 15.04 6.99 6.35
C SER A 180 13.78 6.86 5.53
N LEU A 181 13.05 5.73 5.64
CA LEU A 181 11.78 5.55 4.96
C LEU A 181 10.71 6.51 5.52
N HIS A 182 10.71 6.76 6.83
CA HIS A 182 9.85 7.78 7.43
C HIS A 182 10.18 9.18 6.89
N ARG A 183 11.46 9.56 6.77
CA ARG A 183 11.84 10.85 6.14
C ARG A 183 11.37 10.94 4.68
N ILE A 184 11.40 9.84 3.95
CA ILE A 184 10.86 9.80 2.57
C ILE A 184 9.34 10.01 2.59
N SER A 185 8.61 9.39 3.53
CA SER A 185 7.16 9.55 3.65
C SER A 185 6.73 10.99 3.97
N GLN A 186 7.62 11.81 4.55
CA GLN A 186 7.38 13.22 4.88
C GLN A 186 7.55 14.18 3.69
N THR A 187 7.92 13.70 2.50
CA THR A 187 8.27 14.55 1.37
C THR A 187 7.05 15.29 0.81
N HIS A 188 7.14 16.62 0.75
CA HIS A 188 6.12 17.47 0.13
C HIS A 188 6.37 17.67 -1.36
N GLY A 189 7.58 18.09 -1.75
CA GLY A 189 7.96 18.32 -3.14
C GLY A 189 7.29 19.54 -3.80
N PRO A 190 7.46 19.70 -5.10
CA PRO A 190 6.94 20.86 -5.85
C PRO A 190 5.42 20.84 -6.01
N LEU A 191 4.77 19.73 -5.73
CA LEU A 191 3.31 19.55 -5.88
C LEU A 191 2.54 19.80 -4.57
N HIS A 192 3.20 20.39 -3.54
CA HIS A 192 2.47 20.75 -2.31
C HIS A 192 1.18 21.53 -2.64
N PRO A 193 0.02 21.16 -2.06
CA PRO A 193 -0.20 20.21 -0.96
C PRO A 193 -0.23 18.72 -1.37
N ASN A 194 -0.08 18.37 -2.64
CA ASN A 194 -0.25 17.02 -3.19
C ASN A 194 1.05 16.19 -3.28
N GLY A 195 1.97 16.33 -2.33
CA GLY A 195 3.22 15.56 -2.26
C GLY A 195 3.04 14.09 -1.85
N ILE A 196 4.16 13.40 -1.53
CA ILE A 196 4.13 12.07 -0.91
C ILE A 196 3.43 12.18 0.44
N CYS A 197 3.78 13.18 1.27
CA CYS A 197 2.96 13.62 2.39
C CYS A 197 1.92 14.61 1.87
N ARG A 198 0.70 14.18 1.73
CA ARG A 198 -0.40 14.99 1.18
C ARG A 198 -1.08 15.78 2.29
N HIS A 199 -1.24 17.08 2.08
CA HIS A 199 -2.01 17.97 2.97
C HIS A 199 -3.36 18.34 2.34
N PRO A 200 -4.39 18.63 3.16
CA PRO A 200 -5.66 19.07 2.61
C PRO A 200 -5.48 20.43 1.90
N ASP A 201 -5.99 20.52 0.68
CA ASP A 201 -6.04 21.77 -0.07
C ASP A 201 -7.28 22.54 0.35
N GLU A 202 -7.08 23.63 1.09
CA GLU A 202 -8.17 24.46 1.59
C GLU A 202 -8.91 25.23 0.47
N GLY A 203 -8.29 25.33 -0.71
CA GLY A 203 -8.93 25.89 -1.90
C GLY A 203 -9.97 24.97 -2.54
N GLN A 204 -9.99 23.69 -2.15
CA GLN A 204 -10.97 22.72 -2.64
C GLN A 204 -12.21 22.66 -1.74
N GLU A 205 -13.33 22.25 -2.34
CA GLU A 205 -14.53 21.89 -1.58
C GLU A 205 -14.21 20.82 -0.52
N PRO A 206 -14.79 20.89 0.70
CA PRO A 206 -14.44 19.97 1.80
C PRO A 206 -14.52 18.49 1.41
N MET A 207 -15.52 18.09 0.63
CA MET A 207 -15.69 16.71 0.17
C MET A 207 -14.67 16.28 -0.88
N ALA A 208 -13.97 17.21 -1.54
CA ALA A 208 -12.92 16.92 -2.50
C ALA A 208 -11.54 16.78 -1.84
N ARG A 209 -11.37 17.35 -0.64
CA ARG A 209 -10.07 17.36 0.06
C ARG A 209 -9.57 15.95 0.37
N LEU A 210 -8.29 15.74 0.17
CA LEU A 210 -7.56 14.54 0.56
C LEU A 210 -6.37 14.92 1.43
N MET A 211 -6.03 14.07 2.38
CA MET A 211 -4.80 14.19 3.19
C MET A 211 -4.23 12.81 3.48
N THR A 212 -2.97 12.75 3.84
CA THR A 212 -2.42 11.53 4.43
C THR A 212 -3.07 11.30 5.79
N VAL A 213 -3.96 10.32 5.87
CA VAL A 213 -4.68 9.95 7.11
C VAL A 213 -3.89 8.96 7.96
N ALA A 214 -3.00 8.20 7.35
CA ALA A 214 -2.06 7.34 8.05
C ALA A 214 -0.80 7.14 7.21
N SER A 215 0.34 7.03 7.88
CA SER A 215 1.60 6.53 7.33
C SER A 215 2.04 5.31 8.11
N VAL A 216 2.42 4.25 7.42
CA VAL A 216 2.82 3.00 8.05
C VAL A 216 4.09 2.46 7.41
N ILE A 217 4.95 1.86 8.23
CA ILE A 217 6.13 1.12 7.80
C ILE A 217 6.11 -0.22 8.54
N TYR A 218 6.07 -1.31 7.81
CA TYR A 218 6.18 -2.66 8.32
C TYR A 218 7.62 -3.13 8.21
N ASP A 219 8.22 -3.57 9.31
CA ASP A 219 9.43 -4.42 9.29
C ASP A 219 8.97 -5.88 9.27
N LEU A 220 9.13 -6.51 8.11
CA LEU A 220 8.64 -7.86 7.88
C LEU A 220 9.47 -8.93 8.59
N LYS A 221 10.74 -8.63 8.92
CA LYS A 221 11.61 -9.54 9.68
C LYS A 221 11.36 -9.46 11.17
N ALA A 222 11.21 -8.24 11.67
CA ALA A 222 10.92 -8.00 13.08
C ALA A 222 9.44 -8.26 13.42
N LEU A 223 8.57 -8.40 12.42
CA LEU A 223 7.12 -8.48 12.57
C LEU A 223 6.57 -7.31 13.38
N THR A 224 7.00 -6.09 13.05
CA THR A 224 6.55 -4.86 13.73
C THR A 224 5.94 -3.89 12.75
N ALA A 225 5.04 -3.03 13.24
CA ALA A 225 4.51 -1.92 12.47
C ALA A 225 4.88 -0.59 13.15
N HIS A 226 5.35 0.36 12.35
CA HIS A 226 5.57 1.73 12.75
C HIS A 226 4.47 2.57 12.14
N VAL A 227 3.61 3.14 12.97
CA VAL A 227 2.35 3.78 12.56
C VAL A 227 2.35 5.23 12.95
N CYS A 228 1.98 6.09 12.02
CA CYS A 228 1.72 7.50 12.26
C CYS A 228 0.29 7.80 11.79
N LEU A 229 -0.57 8.27 12.67
CA LEU A 229 -1.90 8.76 12.30
C LEU A 229 -1.81 10.22 11.87
N GLY A 230 -2.40 10.54 10.73
CA GLY A 230 -2.30 11.85 10.10
C GLY A 230 -1.02 12.03 9.30
N ASN A 231 -0.68 13.29 9.04
CA ASN A 231 0.48 13.66 8.24
C ASN A 231 1.80 13.30 8.93
N PRO A 232 2.67 12.49 8.30
CA PRO A 232 3.92 12.05 8.93
C PRO A 232 4.95 13.17 9.16
N CYS A 233 4.79 14.32 8.53
CA CYS A 233 5.69 15.48 8.71
C CYS A 233 5.46 16.24 10.02
N VAL A 234 4.33 16.02 10.69
CA VAL A 234 3.93 16.72 11.93
C VAL A 234 3.52 15.77 13.06
N ASN A 235 3.48 14.48 12.80
CA ASN A 235 3.14 13.45 13.79
C ASN A 235 4.26 12.41 13.87
N ASP A 236 4.45 11.83 15.04
CA ASP A 236 5.47 10.83 15.30
C ASP A 236 5.03 9.43 14.87
N LEU A 237 6.01 8.56 14.62
CA LEU A 237 5.80 7.12 14.45
C LEU A 237 5.69 6.45 15.82
N GLU A 238 4.63 5.69 16.01
CA GLU A 238 4.46 4.79 17.14
C GLU A 238 4.75 3.35 16.71
N VAL A 239 5.50 2.61 17.54
CA VAL A 239 5.82 1.20 17.26
C VAL A 239 4.72 0.32 17.83
N TYR A 240 4.14 -0.49 16.97
CA TYR A 240 3.17 -1.52 17.35
C TYR A 240 3.78 -2.92 17.19
N HIS A 241 3.69 -3.72 18.24
CA HIS A 241 4.07 -5.13 18.26
C HIS A 241 2.81 -5.99 18.16
N PRO A 242 2.55 -6.66 17.01
CA PRO A 242 1.39 -7.53 16.87
C PRO A 242 1.36 -8.63 17.94
N THR A 243 0.17 -9.05 18.33
CA THR A 243 0.00 -10.08 19.37
C THR A 243 0.60 -11.44 18.98
N PHE A 244 0.83 -11.68 17.69
CA PHE A 244 1.53 -12.84 17.17
C PHE A 244 3.07 -12.67 17.10
N ALA A 245 3.61 -11.48 17.27
CA ALA A 245 5.06 -11.22 17.26
C ALA A 245 5.69 -11.71 18.57
N GLY A 246 6.16 -12.89 18.64
CA GLY A 246 6.71 -13.54 19.84
C GLY A 246 6.20 -14.96 20.06
N GLU A 247 5.23 -15.38 19.28
CA GLU A 247 4.88 -16.77 19.12
C GLU A 247 5.81 -17.35 18.04
N ALA A 248 6.75 -18.22 18.42
CA ALA A 248 7.55 -18.94 17.44
C ALA A 248 6.63 -19.73 16.49
N PRO A 249 6.94 -19.81 15.19
CA PRO A 249 6.17 -20.58 14.23
C PRO A 249 6.14 -22.06 14.58
#